data_65d711c361c440e9a0aadc19f240e871
#
_entry.id   65d711c361c440e9a0aadc19f240e871
#
_cell.length_a   1.000
_cell.length_b   1.000
_cell.length_c   1.000
_cell.angle_alpha   90.00
_cell.angle_beta   90.00
_cell.angle_gamma   90.00
#
_symmetry.space_group_name_H-M   'P 1'
#
loop_
_entity.id
_entity.type
_entity.pdbx_description
1 polymer ?
#
loop_
_entity_poly.entity_id
_entity_poly.type
_entity_poly.pdbx_seq_one_letter_code
_entity_poly.pdbx_strand_id
1 'polypeptide(L)'
;EGLGPWLPVVKNDRLYGRGSADDGYSFYTALTAILALEAAGTAHPRIVGFFETDEESGSKDLGAYLHEIAPLCGDPCVLAILDLGICDHHRLWLTSSLRGVVGFKLKVEVLTHPVHSGIASGIVPSSFAVMRELLDRLEDPRTGRVLLPEFHVSLPEEHKKAIERCAAILGKEVIKFPFAGDTEPRSSDPVQAILRNTWEPTLSILGADGLPSTSEASALLRPSTSLSLSFRIPPRVDPQAALKAAVAAVTENVPSHARVT
;
A
#
# COMPACT_ATOMS: atom_id res chain seq x y z
N GLU A 1 -5.15 9.70 -26.25
CA GLU A 1 -4.35 10.88 -26.63
C GLU A 1 -5.02 12.15 -26.08
N GLY A 2 -4.21 13.14 -25.67
CA GLY A 2 -4.67 14.44 -25.15
C GLY A 2 -5.08 14.43 -23.67
N LEU A 3 -4.94 13.33 -22.94
CA LEU A 3 -5.15 13.26 -21.50
C LEU A 3 -3.81 13.43 -20.77
N GLY A 4 -3.78 14.28 -19.77
CA GLY A 4 -2.60 14.53 -18.95
C GLY A 4 -2.98 14.92 -17.53
N PRO A 5 -2.03 14.88 -16.57
CA PRO A 5 -2.35 15.14 -15.17
C PRO A 5 -2.69 16.61 -14.85
N TRP A 6 -2.16 17.56 -15.62
CA TRP A 6 -2.18 18.98 -15.24
C TRP A 6 -3.24 19.82 -15.96
N LEU A 7 -3.81 19.29 -17.05
CA LEU A 7 -4.90 19.96 -17.76
C LEU A 7 -6.17 19.14 -17.59
N PRO A 8 -7.21 19.67 -16.93
CA PRO A 8 -8.46 18.94 -16.75
C PRO A 8 -9.18 18.77 -18.09
N VAL A 9 -9.57 17.56 -18.41
CA VAL A 9 -10.30 17.22 -19.63
C VAL A 9 -11.57 16.46 -19.29
N VAL A 10 -12.72 16.96 -19.75
CA VAL A 10 -13.98 16.20 -19.69
C VAL A 10 -14.15 15.45 -21.00
N LYS A 11 -14.27 14.14 -20.91
CA LYS A 11 -14.47 13.23 -22.05
C LYS A 11 -15.38 12.07 -21.65
N ASN A 12 -16.45 11.84 -22.40
CA ASN A 12 -17.44 10.78 -22.13
C ASN A 12 -17.97 10.85 -20.68
N ASP A 13 -18.43 12.01 -20.25
CA ASP A 13 -18.93 12.31 -18.91
C ASP A 13 -17.98 11.97 -17.75
N ARG A 14 -16.68 11.90 -18.03
CA ARG A 14 -15.62 11.70 -17.04
C ARG A 14 -14.64 12.86 -17.04
N LEU A 15 -14.29 13.31 -15.85
CA LEU A 15 -13.21 14.29 -15.63
C LEU A 15 -11.88 13.57 -15.46
N TYR A 16 -10.91 13.95 -16.30
CA TYR A 16 -9.54 13.45 -16.25
C TYR A 16 -8.59 14.57 -15.79
N GLY A 17 -7.72 14.24 -14.85
CA GLY A 17 -6.71 15.16 -14.31
C GLY A 17 -6.20 14.66 -12.96
N ARG A 18 -5.11 15.25 -12.47
CA ARG A 18 -4.59 14.98 -11.13
C ARG A 18 -5.63 15.46 -10.09
N GLY A 19 -5.92 14.61 -9.08
CA GLY A 19 -6.89 14.93 -8.03
C GLY A 19 -8.36 14.77 -8.43
N SER A 20 -8.68 14.39 -9.68
CA SER A 20 -10.08 14.22 -10.10
C SER A 20 -10.79 13.02 -9.44
N ALA A 21 -10.02 12.00 -9.03
CA ALA A 21 -10.51 10.82 -8.35
C ALA A 21 -9.88 10.62 -6.97
N ASP A 22 -8.67 11.12 -6.79
CA ASP A 22 -7.90 11.04 -5.57
C ASP A 22 -7.25 12.40 -5.28
N ASP A 23 -7.81 13.22 -4.33
CA ASP A 23 -9.22 13.08 -3.89
C ASP A 23 -9.94 14.43 -3.94
N GLY A 24 -9.61 15.26 -4.90
CA GLY A 24 -10.22 16.60 -5.06
C GLY A 24 -11.76 16.59 -5.12
N TYR A 25 -12.40 15.43 -5.35
CA TYR A 25 -13.86 15.31 -5.33
C TYR A 25 -14.45 15.45 -3.92
N SER A 26 -13.70 15.13 -2.87
CA SER A 26 -14.17 15.08 -1.49
C SER A 26 -14.78 16.40 -1.02
N PHE A 27 -14.12 17.50 -1.31
CA PHE A 27 -14.64 18.85 -1.02
C PHE A 27 -15.99 19.12 -1.68
N TYR A 28 -16.11 18.85 -2.98
CA TYR A 28 -17.35 19.07 -3.73
C TYR A 28 -18.47 18.16 -3.28
N THR A 29 -18.16 16.93 -2.90
CA THR A 29 -19.14 15.99 -2.36
C THR A 29 -19.70 16.48 -1.03
N ALA A 30 -18.84 16.89 -0.12
CA ALA A 30 -19.24 17.44 1.18
C ALA A 30 -20.11 18.71 1.00
N LEU A 31 -19.65 19.65 0.17
CA LEU A 31 -20.38 20.88 -0.11
C LEU A 31 -21.74 20.60 -0.74
N THR A 32 -21.81 19.70 -1.70
CA THR A 32 -23.06 19.32 -2.36
C THR A 32 -24.05 18.71 -1.38
N ALA A 33 -23.60 17.88 -0.47
CA ALA A 33 -24.43 17.29 0.58
C ALA A 33 -25.01 18.35 1.53
N ILE A 34 -24.22 19.34 1.94
CA ILE A 34 -24.64 20.45 2.80
C ILE A 34 -25.68 21.30 2.07
N LEU A 35 -25.40 21.72 0.83
CA LEU A 35 -26.32 22.51 0.01
C LEU A 35 -27.64 21.79 -0.26
N ALA A 36 -27.61 20.46 -0.45
CA ALA A 36 -28.82 19.66 -0.62
C ALA A 36 -29.69 19.63 0.65
N LEU A 37 -29.07 19.54 1.84
CA LEU A 37 -29.78 19.60 3.12
C LEU A 37 -30.42 20.98 3.33
N GLU A 38 -29.68 22.07 3.07
CA GLU A 38 -30.18 23.44 3.18
C GLU A 38 -31.36 23.67 2.22
N ALA A 39 -31.24 23.23 0.94
CA ALA A 39 -32.29 23.35 -0.04
C ALA A 39 -33.56 22.55 0.33
N ALA A 40 -33.41 21.44 1.03
CA ALA A 40 -34.50 20.63 1.55
C ALA A 40 -35.09 21.17 2.87
N GLY A 41 -34.54 22.24 3.44
CA GLY A 41 -34.93 22.76 4.75
C GLY A 41 -34.61 21.80 5.91
N THR A 42 -33.68 20.88 5.72
CA THR A 42 -33.28 19.89 6.72
C THR A 42 -32.16 20.46 7.59
N ALA A 43 -32.36 20.47 8.88
CA ALA A 43 -31.33 20.88 9.84
C ALA A 43 -30.16 19.90 9.85
N HIS A 44 -28.94 20.43 9.96
CA HIS A 44 -27.73 19.66 10.14
C HIS A 44 -26.90 20.19 11.29
N PRO A 45 -26.03 19.39 11.94
CA PRO A 45 -25.13 19.87 12.98
C PRO A 45 -24.09 20.85 12.38
N ARG A 46 -23.36 21.52 13.28
CA ARG A 46 -22.17 22.30 12.86
C ARG A 46 -21.16 21.38 12.21
N ILE A 47 -20.62 21.83 11.09
CA ILE A 47 -19.63 21.09 10.29
C ILE A 47 -18.33 21.89 10.24
N VAL A 48 -17.21 21.23 10.43
CA VAL A 48 -15.87 21.79 10.26
C VAL A 48 -15.18 20.97 9.17
N GLY A 49 -14.81 21.63 8.09
CA GLY A 49 -13.99 21.03 7.01
C GLY A 49 -12.51 21.25 7.28
N PHE A 50 -11.74 20.18 7.23
CA PHE A 50 -10.29 20.22 7.27
C PHE A 50 -9.74 19.62 5.96
N PHE A 51 -8.90 20.37 5.27
CA PHE A 51 -8.32 19.99 3.99
C PHE A 51 -6.81 19.82 4.14
N GLU A 52 -6.36 18.59 4.07
CA GLU A 52 -4.94 18.28 4.07
C GLU A 52 -4.41 18.25 2.63
N THR A 53 -3.22 18.79 2.42
CA THR A 53 -2.56 18.85 1.11
C THR A 53 -1.22 18.11 1.09
N ASP A 54 -0.86 17.39 2.15
CA ASP A 54 0.42 16.69 2.32
C ASP A 54 0.26 15.18 2.60
N GLU A 55 -0.95 14.64 2.42
CA GLU A 55 -1.25 13.23 2.69
C GLU A 55 -0.35 12.32 1.87
N GLU A 56 -0.24 12.56 0.58
CA GLU A 56 0.59 11.77 -0.37
C GLU A 56 2.10 11.88 -0.10
N SER A 57 2.51 12.87 0.69
CA SER A 57 3.90 13.05 1.14
C SER A 57 4.14 12.49 2.56
N GLY A 58 3.11 11.93 3.18
CA GLY A 58 3.15 11.26 4.49
C GLY A 58 2.75 12.10 5.67
N SER A 59 1.97 13.16 5.47
CA SER A 59 1.26 13.93 6.53
C SER A 59 2.13 14.36 7.70
N LYS A 60 3.34 14.85 7.45
CA LYS A 60 4.36 15.10 8.51
C LYS A 60 3.89 16.06 9.58
N ASP A 61 3.12 17.07 9.20
CA ASP A 61 2.68 18.16 10.08
C ASP A 61 1.23 18.03 10.52
N LEU A 62 0.50 17.00 10.05
CA LEU A 62 -0.93 16.78 10.33
C LEU A 62 -1.25 16.82 11.83
N GLY A 63 -0.43 16.17 12.66
CA GLY A 63 -0.63 16.13 14.11
C GLY A 63 -0.57 17.53 14.75
N ALA A 64 0.33 18.39 14.28
CA ALA A 64 0.45 19.76 14.76
C ALA A 64 -0.76 20.60 14.37
N TYR A 65 -1.20 20.50 13.11
CA TYR A 65 -2.39 21.21 12.63
C TYR A 65 -3.67 20.76 13.33
N LEU A 66 -3.85 19.44 13.52
CA LEU A 66 -5.01 18.93 14.26
C LEU A 66 -5.05 19.44 15.69
N HIS A 67 -3.90 19.55 16.36
CA HIS A 67 -3.81 20.12 17.69
C HIS A 67 -4.22 21.61 17.71
N GLU A 68 -3.77 22.38 16.73
CA GLU A 68 -4.07 23.80 16.61
C GLU A 68 -5.56 24.06 16.35
N ILE A 69 -6.18 23.27 15.46
CA ILE A 69 -7.60 23.43 15.11
C ILE A 69 -8.57 22.76 16.08
N ALA A 70 -8.10 21.94 17.02
CA ALA A 70 -8.95 21.22 17.98
C ALA A 70 -9.97 22.13 18.69
N PRO A 71 -9.64 23.36 19.12
CA PRO A 71 -10.62 24.28 19.73
C PRO A 71 -11.75 24.69 18.75
N LEU A 72 -11.49 24.68 17.44
CA LEU A 72 -12.51 24.96 16.42
C LEU A 72 -13.41 23.75 16.19
N CYS A 73 -12.88 22.55 16.31
CA CYS A 73 -13.64 21.31 16.14
C CYS A 73 -14.62 21.07 17.29
N GLY A 74 -14.24 21.49 18.49
CA GLY A 74 -15.02 21.19 19.72
C GLY A 74 -15.00 19.68 20.03
N ASP A 75 -16.18 19.14 20.33
CA ASP A 75 -16.37 17.69 20.63
C ASP A 75 -17.17 17.05 19.46
N PRO A 76 -16.50 16.59 18.39
CA PRO A 76 -17.19 16.06 17.22
C PRO A 76 -17.79 14.68 17.51
N CYS A 77 -19.06 14.50 17.19
CA CYS A 77 -19.74 13.20 17.30
C CYS A 77 -19.49 12.29 16.07
N VAL A 78 -19.08 12.85 14.96
CA VAL A 78 -18.77 12.12 13.72
C VAL A 78 -17.53 12.73 13.05
N LEU A 79 -16.60 11.88 12.66
CA LEU A 79 -15.50 12.21 11.78
C LEU A 79 -15.73 11.48 10.45
N ALA A 80 -15.95 12.23 9.37
CA ALA A 80 -16.07 11.69 8.01
C ALA A 80 -14.76 11.91 7.26
N ILE A 81 -14.14 10.84 6.79
CA ILE A 81 -12.95 10.87 5.95
C ILE A 81 -13.38 10.46 4.54
N LEU A 82 -13.18 11.35 3.56
CA LEU A 82 -13.64 11.19 2.18
C LEU A 82 -12.44 10.95 1.26
N ASP A 83 -11.70 9.87 1.50
CA ASP A 83 -10.45 9.55 0.78
C ASP A 83 -10.51 8.21 0.04
N LEU A 84 -11.62 7.51 0.06
CA LEU A 84 -11.79 6.26 -0.64
C LEU A 84 -12.88 6.37 -1.72
N GLY A 85 -12.53 5.91 -2.92
CA GLY A 85 -13.47 5.82 -4.01
C GLY A 85 -14.64 4.87 -3.71
N ILE A 86 -15.70 4.99 -4.49
CA ILE A 86 -16.87 4.13 -4.43
C ILE A 86 -16.71 2.92 -5.35
N CYS A 87 -17.24 1.78 -4.95
CA CYS A 87 -17.21 0.58 -5.78
C CYS A 87 -18.30 0.61 -6.88
N ASP A 88 -19.41 1.29 -6.64
CA ASP A 88 -20.48 1.55 -7.63
C ASP A 88 -21.25 2.84 -7.29
N HIS A 89 -22.04 3.36 -8.24
CA HIS A 89 -22.81 4.60 -8.09
C HIS A 89 -24.23 4.41 -7.53
N HIS A 90 -24.60 3.20 -7.10
CA HIS A 90 -25.96 2.87 -6.65
C HIS A 90 -26.06 2.63 -5.15
N ARG A 91 -24.93 2.53 -4.46
CA ARG A 91 -24.84 2.20 -3.03
C ARG A 91 -23.95 3.17 -2.30
N LEU A 92 -24.31 3.44 -1.05
CA LEU A 92 -23.37 4.06 -0.12
C LEU A 92 -22.34 3.00 0.33
N TRP A 93 -21.07 3.24 0.02
CA TRP A 93 -19.98 2.40 0.46
C TRP A 93 -19.31 3.04 1.68
N LEU A 94 -19.15 2.26 2.72
CA LEU A 94 -18.48 2.67 3.96
C LEU A 94 -17.29 1.75 4.22
N THR A 95 -16.13 2.34 4.44
CA THR A 95 -14.93 1.62 4.87
C THR A 95 -15.05 1.33 6.35
N SER A 96 -15.09 0.07 6.73
CA SER A 96 -15.24 -0.37 8.11
C SER A 96 -13.90 -0.72 8.80
N SER A 97 -12.86 -0.96 8.02
CA SER A 97 -11.49 -1.20 8.51
C SER A 97 -10.47 -1.02 7.41
N LEU A 98 -9.23 -0.72 7.79
CA LEU A 98 -8.09 -0.59 6.89
C LEU A 98 -6.96 -1.49 7.37
N ARG A 99 -6.16 -2.00 6.43
CA ARG A 99 -4.89 -2.63 6.75
C ARG A 99 -3.89 -1.57 7.18
N GLY A 100 -3.09 -1.89 8.20
CA GLY A 100 -1.93 -1.10 8.57
C GLY A 100 -0.76 -1.29 7.61
N VAL A 101 0.32 -0.58 7.88
CA VAL A 101 1.58 -0.71 7.15
C VAL A 101 2.76 -0.72 8.11
N VAL A 102 3.72 -1.61 7.85
CA VAL A 102 5.05 -1.60 8.46
C VAL A 102 6.09 -1.82 7.37
N GLY A 103 7.28 -1.26 7.51
CA GLY A 103 8.31 -1.42 6.50
C GLY A 103 9.68 -1.02 7.00
N PHE A 104 10.70 -1.43 6.24
CA PHE A 104 12.08 -1.08 6.51
C PHE A 104 12.92 -1.16 5.23
N LYS A 105 14.10 -0.56 5.27
CA LYS A 105 15.11 -0.76 4.22
C LYS A 105 16.01 -1.92 4.62
N LEU A 106 16.19 -2.86 3.71
CA LEU A 106 17.09 -3.99 3.87
C LEU A 106 18.26 -3.82 2.91
N LYS A 107 19.48 -3.74 3.46
CA LYS A 107 20.71 -3.68 2.67
C LYS A 107 21.58 -4.91 2.94
N VAL A 108 21.98 -5.58 1.87
CA VAL A 108 22.93 -6.71 1.89
C VAL A 108 24.24 -6.27 1.26
N GLU A 109 25.35 -6.39 1.97
CA GLU A 109 26.70 -6.04 1.51
C GLU A 109 27.60 -7.29 1.52
N VAL A 110 28.26 -7.54 0.38
CA VAL A 110 29.17 -8.70 0.18
C VAL A 110 30.59 -8.28 -0.18
N LEU A 111 30.78 -7.05 -0.65
CA LEU A 111 32.07 -6.47 -1.03
C LEU A 111 32.17 -5.03 -0.55
N THR A 112 33.37 -4.52 -0.41
CA THR A 112 33.65 -3.11 -0.08
C THR A 112 33.65 -2.21 -1.32
N HIS A 113 33.92 -2.78 -2.51
CA HIS A 113 33.92 -2.08 -3.80
C HIS A 113 33.58 -3.07 -4.93
N PRO A 114 33.15 -2.58 -6.10
CA PRO A 114 32.85 -3.45 -7.23
C PRO A 114 34.09 -4.21 -7.72
N VAL A 115 33.91 -5.44 -8.18
CA VAL A 115 34.97 -6.30 -8.76
C VAL A 115 34.53 -6.82 -10.12
N HIS A 116 35.48 -7.05 -11.01
CA HIS A 116 35.18 -7.58 -12.35
C HIS A 116 34.56 -8.98 -12.27
N SER A 117 33.41 -9.18 -12.90
CA SER A 117 32.64 -10.43 -12.81
C SER A 117 33.41 -11.63 -13.35
N GLY A 118 34.22 -11.47 -14.40
CA GLY A 118 35.04 -12.55 -14.96
C GLY A 118 36.11 -13.08 -14.02
N ILE A 119 36.49 -12.32 -12.98
CA ILE A 119 37.47 -12.73 -11.98
C ILE A 119 36.75 -13.30 -10.73
N ALA A 120 35.65 -12.72 -10.32
CA ALA A 120 35.07 -12.96 -9.02
C ALA A 120 33.77 -13.81 -9.03
N SER A 121 33.14 -14.00 -10.19
CA SER A 121 31.95 -14.86 -10.29
C SER A 121 32.28 -16.30 -9.90
N GLY A 122 31.39 -16.90 -9.09
CA GLY A 122 31.61 -18.24 -8.54
C GLY A 122 32.47 -18.28 -7.26
N ILE A 123 33.17 -17.20 -6.93
CA ILE A 123 33.94 -17.03 -5.69
C ILE A 123 33.19 -16.12 -4.71
N VAL A 124 32.78 -14.96 -5.18
CA VAL A 124 32.06 -13.96 -4.39
C VAL A 124 30.56 -14.24 -4.49
N PRO A 125 29.83 -14.34 -3.36
CA PRO A 125 28.39 -14.44 -3.39
C PRO A 125 27.78 -13.17 -3.99
N SER A 126 26.70 -13.32 -4.74
CA SER A 126 25.95 -12.17 -5.25
C SER A 126 25.11 -11.54 -4.12
N SER A 127 25.24 -10.23 -3.91
CA SER A 127 24.39 -9.51 -2.93
C SER A 127 22.90 -9.67 -3.25
N PHE A 128 22.53 -9.74 -4.53
CA PHE A 128 21.16 -9.97 -4.96
C PHE A 128 20.70 -11.43 -4.70
N ALA A 129 21.58 -12.42 -4.83
CA ALA A 129 21.26 -13.80 -4.49
C ALA A 129 20.99 -13.95 -2.99
N VAL A 130 21.86 -13.40 -2.14
CA VAL A 130 21.64 -13.37 -0.70
C VAL A 130 20.34 -12.63 -0.35
N MET A 131 20.07 -11.49 -0.98
CA MET A 131 18.80 -10.75 -0.80
C MET A 131 17.59 -11.63 -1.10
N ARG A 132 17.61 -12.40 -2.19
CA ARG A 132 16.51 -13.31 -2.55
C ARG A 132 16.27 -14.37 -1.48
N GLU A 133 17.33 -15.00 -0.97
CA GLU A 133 17.22 -15.99 0.12
C GLU A 133 16.63 -15.37 1.40
N LEU A 134 16.94 -14.11 1.69
CA LEU A 134 16.36 -13.42 2.84
C LEU A 134 14.89 -13.08 2.62
N LEU A 135 14.50 -12.68 1.39
CA LEU A 135 13.09 -12.46 1.04
C LEU A 135 12.26 -13.75 1.13
N ASP A 136 12.82 -14.89 0.74
CA ASP A 136 12.14 -16.21 0.82
C ASP A 136 11.86 -16.63 2.28
N ARG A 137 12.46 -15.98 3.28
CA ARG A 137 12.09 -16.17 4.69
C ARG A 137 10.87 -15.35 5.11
N LEU A 138 10.56 -14.30 4.36
CA LEU A 138 9.46 -13.38 4.64
C LEU A 138 8.19 -13.77 3.90
N GLU A 139 8.33 -14.18 2.63
CA GLU A 139 7.21 -14.49 1.75
C GLU A 139 7.49 -15.74 0.91
N ASP A 140 6.50 -16.59 0.74
CA ASP A 140 6.55 -17.65 -0.29
C ASP A 140 6.34 -17.00 -1.67
N PRO A 141 7.36 -16.98 -2.54
CA PRO A 141 7.28 -16.29 -3.83
C PRO A 141 6.26 -16.89 -4.81
N ARG A 142 5.84 -18.15 -4.60
CA ARG A 142 4.84 -18.81 -5.45
C ARG A 142 3.43 -18.35 -5.12
N THR A 143 3.14 -18.23 -3.84
CA THR A 143 1.78 -17.94 -3.34
C THR A 143 1.60 -16.48 -2.94
N GLY A 144 2.69 -15.76 -2.66
CA GLY A 144 2.68 -14.42 -2.09
C GLY A 144 2.17 -14.40 -0.66
N ARG A 145 2.30 -15.52 0.06
CA ARG A 145 1.93 -15.59 1.47
C ARG A 145 3.10 -15.16 2.34
N VAL A 146 2.87 -14.19 3.21
CA VAL A 146 3.83 -13.84 4.28
C VAL A 146 3.94 -15.03 5.24
N LEU A 147 5.16 -15.44 5.56
CA LEU A 147 5.44 -16.68 6.29
C LEU A 147 5.49 -16.51 7.81
N LEU A 148 5.70 -15.29 8.28
CA LEU A 148 5.90 -14.99 9.70
C LEU A 148 4.56 -14.99 10.46
N PRO A 149 4.43 -15.80 11.51
CA PRO A 149 3.17 -15.93 12.28
C PRO A 149 2.67 -14.61 12.87
N GLU A 150 3.59 -13.70 13.25
CA GLU A 150 3.29 -12.40 13.87
C GLU A 150 2.51 -11.46 12.93
N PHE A 151 2.49 -11.76 11.64
CA PHE A 151 1.71 -11.02 10.64
C PHE A 151 0.27 -11.51 10.49
N HIS A 152 -0.09 -12.59 11.14
CA HIS A 152 -1.39 -13.23 10.93
C HIS A 152 -2.27 -13.15 12.17
N VAL A 153 -3.53 -12.82 11.95
CA VAL A 153 -4.60 -12.86 12.95
C VAL A 153 -5.82 -13.56 12.37
N SER A 154 -6.63 -14.15 13.24
CA SER A 154 -7.86 -14.81 12.83
C SER A 154 -8.84 -13.81 12.21
N LEU A 155 -9.48 -14.20 11.10
CA LEU A 155 -10.55 -13.44 10.46
C LEU A 155 -11.83 -13.55 11.31
N PRO A 156 -12.39 -12.43 11.81
CA PRO A 156 -13.68 -12.48 12.51
C PRO A 156 -14.82 -12.87 11.57
N GLU A 157 -15.80 -13.59 12.08
CA GLU A 157 -16.91 -14.09 11.28
C GLU A 157 -17.74 -12.96 10.62
N GLU A 158 -17.87 -11.83 11.28
CA GLU A 158 -18.53 -10.64 10.74
C GLU A 158 -17.80 -10.06 9.51
N HIS A 159 -16.46 -10.04 9.54
CA HIS A 159 -15.63 -9.62 8.39
C HIS A 159 -15.73 -10.61 7.24
N LYS A 160 -15.72 -11.90 7.54
CA LYS A 160 -15.92 -12.95 6.53
C LYS A 160 -17.24 -12.75 5.79
N LYS A 161 -18.35 -12.57 6.53
CA LYS A 161 -19.68 -12.29 5.94
C LYS A 161 -19.70 -10.98 5.14
N ALA A 162 -18.96 -9.95 5.59
CA ALA A 162 -18.85 -8.71 4.83
C ALA A 162 -18.11 -8.92 3.50
N ILE A 163 -17.00 -9.66 3.51
CA ILE A 163 -16.24 -10.03 2.31
C ILE A 163 -17.12 -10.81 1.34
N GLU A 164 -17.85 -11.81 1.80
CA GLU A 164 -18.76 -12.61 0.97
C GLU A 164 -19.85 -11.74 0.32
N ARG A 165 -20.44 -10.80 1.08
CA ARG A 165 -21.44 -9.84 0.54
C ARG A 165 -20.82 -8.90 -0.50
N CYS A 166 -19.64 -8.34 -0.23
CA CYS A 166 -18.94 -7.49 -1.18
C CYS A 166 -18.61 -8.26 -2.47
N ALA A 167 -18.11 -9.49 -2.35
CA ALA A 167 -17.80 -10.34 -3.49
C ALA A 167 -19.04 -10.66 -4.33
N ALA A 168 -20.19 -10.93 -3.69
CA ALA A 168 -21.45 -11.18 -4.37
C ALA A 168 -21.96 -9.95 -5.16
N ILE A 169 -21.66 -8.73 -4.68
CA ILE A 169 -22.06 -7.48 -5.34
C ILE A 169 -21.08 -7.13 -6.48
N LEU A 170 -19.80 -7.18 -6.22
CA LEU A 170 -18.76 -6.68 -7.11
C LEU A 170 -18.33 -7.72 -8.16
N GLY A 171 -18.43 -9.01 -7.83
CA GLY A 171 -18.02 -10.08 -8.71
C GLY A 171 -16.56 -9.91 -9.18
N LYS A 172 -16.34 -10.11 -10.46
CA LYS A 172 -15.01 -10.01 -11.06
C LYS A 172 -14.45 -8.58 -11.19
N GLU A 173 -15.22 -7.54 -10.85
CA GLU A 173 -14.70 -6.17 -10.89
C GLU A 173 -13.52 -5.99 -9.92
N VAL A 174 -13.51 -6.70 -8.78
CA VAL A 174 -12.46 -6.64 -7.77
C VAL A 174 -11.08 -7.13 -8.23
N ILE A 175 -11.03 -7.87 -9.34
CA ILE A 175 -9.79 -8.40 -9.92
C ILE A 175 -9.42 -7.73 -11.25
N LYS A 176 -10.13 -6.69 -11.66
CA LYS A 176 -9.83 -5.94 -12.88
C LYS A 176 -8.72 -4.93 -12.64
N PHE A 177 -7.53 -5.31 -13.04
CA PHE A 177 -6.35 -4.43 -13.06
C PHE A 177 -5.77 -4.37 -14.48
N PRO A 178 -4.95 -3.37 -14.80
CA PRO A 178 -4.30 -3.25 -16.11
C PRO A 178 -3.15 -4.25 -16.25
N PHE A 179 -3.46 -5.53 -16.24
CA PHE A 179 -2.48 -6.60 -16.40
C PHE A 179 -1.76 -6.51 -17.75
N ALA A 180 -0.49 -6.86 -17.76
CA ALA A 180 0.32 -6.91 -18.96
C ALA A 180 0.24 -8.31 -19.60
N GLY A 181 -0.03 -8.37 -20.91
CA GLY A 181 -0.13 -9.64 -21.66
C GLY A 181 -1.17 -10.57 -21.04
N ASP A 182 -0.80 -11.83 -20.86
CA ASP A 182 -1.65 -12.88 -20.28
C ASP A 182 -1.45 -13.04 -18.76
N THR A 183 -0.99 -12.00 -18.07
CA THR A 183 -0.84 -12.03 -16.60
C THR A 183 -2.20 -12.19 -15.93
N GLU A 184 -2.29 -13.17 -15.05
CA GLU A 184 -3.50 -13.46 -14.29
C GLU A 184 -3.41 -12.92 -12.85
N PRO A 185 -4.54 -12.60 -12.22
CA PRO A 185 -4.58 -12.28 -10.79
C PRO A 185 -4.18 -13.51 -9.96
N ARG A 186 -3.64 -13.31 -8.76
CA ARG A 186 -3.29 -14.41 -7.83
C ARG A 186 -4.47 -15.30 -7.43
N SER A 187 -5.69 -14.83 -7.60
CA SER A 187 -6.93 -15.59 -7.47
C SER A 187 -7.99 -15.03 -8.40
N SER A 188 -8.69 -15.91 -9.09
CA SER A 188 -9.87 -15.58 -9.90
C SER A 188 -11.17 -15.58 -9.08
N ASP A 189 -11.14 -16.03 -7.82
CA ASP A 189 -12.27 -16.00 -6.89
C ASP A 189 -12.37 -14.61 -6.23
N PRO A 190 -13.48 -13.87 -6.40
CA PRO A 190 -13.67 -12.56 -5.81
C PRO A 190 -13.59 -12.55 -4.27
N VAL A 191 -14.04 -13.60 -3.60
CA VAL A 191 -13.97 -13.72 -2.13
C VAL A 191 -12.51 -13.76 -1.70
N GLN A 192 -11.70 -14.61 -2.33
CA GLN A 192 -10.27 -14.72 -2.04
C GLN A 192 -9.52 -13.44 -2.40
N ALA A 193 -9.89 -12.78 -3.51
CA ALA A 193 -9.27 -11.52 -3.90
C ALA A 193 -9.52 -10.41 -2.86
N ILE A 194 -10.76 -10.26 -2.39
CA ILE A 194 -11.10 -9.27 -1.34
C ILE A 194 -10.41 -9.65 -0.02
N LEU A 195 -10.43 -10.93 0.37
CA LEU A 195 -9.76 -11.39 1.58
C LEU A 195 -8.26 -11.03 1.57
N ARG A 196 -7.58 -11.31 0.46
CA ARG A 196 -6.16 -10.98 0.27
C ARG A 196 -5.89 -9.48 0.33
N ASN A 197 -6.78 -8.69 -0.24
CA ASN A 197 -6.61 -7.24 -0.29
C ASN A 197 -7.00 -6.53 1.00
N THR A 198 -7.88 -7.10 1.82
CA THR A 198 -8.43 -6.41 3.01
C THR A 198 -7.98 -7.00 4.34
N TRP A 199 -7.55 -8.27 4.37
CA TRP A 199 -7.22 -8.97 5.62
C TRP A 199 -5.87 -9.67 5.62
N GLU A 200 -5.48 -10.36 4.55
CA GLU A 200 -4.20 -11.07 4.56
C GLU A 200 -3.01 -10.10 4.51
N PRO A 201 -1.90 -10.42 5.22
CA PRO A 201 -0.68 -9.64 5.10
C PRO A 201 -0.07 -9.83 3.70
N THR A 202 0.55 -8.79 3.18
CA THR A 202 1.24 -8.81 1.89
C THR A 202 2.56 -8.06 1.95
N LEU A 203 3.58 -8.56 1.25
CA LEU A 203 4.86 -7.88 1.05
C LEU A 203 4.89 -7.19 -0.31
N SER A 204 5.38 -5.95 -0.33
CA SER A 204 5.68 -5.21 -1.56
C SER A 204 7.09 -4.65 -1.49
N ILE A 205 7.79 -4.68 -2.62
CA ILE A 205 9.10 -4.03 -2.78
C ILE A 205 8.84 -2.70 -3.48
N LEU A 206 9.06 -1.59 -2.76
CA LEU A 206 8.75 -0.25 -3.23
C LEU A 206 9.92 0.48 -3.88
N GLY A 207 11.15 -0.02 -3.70
CA GLY A 207 12.33 0.58 -4.28
C GLY A 207 13.54 -0.33 -4.18
N ALA A 208 14.52 -0.12 -5.06
CA ALA A 208 15.76 -0.88 -5.11
C ALA A 208 16.95 0.01 -5.44
N ASP A 209 18.07 -0.21 -4.73
CA ASP A 209 19.37 0.39 -5.01
C ASP A 209 20.44 -0.71 -5.20
N GLY A 210 21.53 -0.35 -5.87
CA GLY A 210 22.66 -1.25 -6.14
C GLY A 210 22.51 -2.06 -7.43
N LEU A 211 21.40 -1.92 -8.15
CA LEU A 211 21.19 -2.48 -9.47
C LEU A 211 21.07 -1.33 -10.47
N PRO A 212 22.04 -1.13 -11.38
CA PRO A 212 21.93 -0.11 -12.41
C PRO A 212 20.84 -0.46 -13.42
N SER A 213 20.42 0.53 -14.20
CA SER A 213 19.57 0.27 -15.36
C SER A 213 20.26 -0.71 -16.33
N THR A 214 19.50 -1.43 -17.14
CA THR A 214 20.05 -2.37 -18.12
C THR A 214 20.95 -1.69 -19.15
N SER A 215 20.71 -0.41 -19.45
CA SER A 215 21.54 0.42 -20.34
C SER A 215 22.88 0.83 -19.70
N GLU A 216 23.01 0.78 -18.39
CA GLU A 216 24.22 1.11 -17.61
C GLU A 216 24.90 -0.15 -17.05
N ALA A 217 24.43 -1.33 -17.48
CA ALA A 217 25.00 -2.60 -17.03
C ALA A 217 26.48 -2.72 -17.47
N SER A 218 27.29 -3.26 -16.59
CA SER A 218 28.72 -3.48 -16.81
C SER A 218 29.16 -4.81 -16.21
N ALA A 219 30.31 -5.34 -16.64
CA ALA A 219 30.84 -6.61 -16.18
C ALA A 219 31.40 -6.55 -14.74
N LEU A 220 30.59 -6.05 -13.80
CA LEU A 220 30.96 -5.86 -12.39
C LEU A 220 30.00 -6.63 -11.48
N LEU A 221 30.56 -7.32 -10.48
CA LEU A 221 29.81 -7.76 -9.31
C LEU A 221 29.54 -6.55 -8.42
N ARG A 222 28.29 -6.40 -7.99
CA ARG A 222 27.87 -5.29 -7.15
C ARG A 222 28.24 -5.56 -5.69
N PRO A 223 28.76 -4.55 -4.97
CA PRO A 223 29.13 -4.71 -3.57
C PRO A 223 27.94 -4.87 -2.65
N SER A 224 26.80 -4.30 -3.01
CA SER A 224 25.57 -4.35 -2.20
C SER A 224 24.31 -4.28 -3.05
N THR A 225 23.23 -4.74 -2.45
CA THR A 225 21.84 -4.57 -2.93
C THR A 225 20.99 -4.07 -1.77
N SER A 226 20.16 -3.05 -2.01
CA SER A 226 19.22 -2.52 -1.01
C SER A 226 17.81 -2.56 -1.56
N LEU A 227 16.85 -2.93 -0.72
CA LEU A 227 15.43 -2.90 -1.06
C LEU A 227 14.64 -2.14 0.00
N SER A 228 13.62 -1.40 -0.43
CA SER A 228 12.61 -0.82 0.44
C SER A 228 11.44 -1.81 0.52
N LEU A 229 11.25 -2.42 1.69
CA LEU A 229 10.21 -3.42 1.95
C LEU A 229 9.02 -2.76 2.65
N SER A 230 7.83 -3.07 2.19
CA SER A 230 6.57 -2.61 2.79
C SER A 230 5.62 -3.79 2.96
N PHE A 231 5.16 -3.99 4.18
CA PHE A 231 4.13 -4.97 4.49
C PHE A 231 2.81 -4.26 4.76
N ARG A 232 1.76 -4.70 4.10
CA ARG A 232 0.41 -4.42 4.56
C ARG A 232 0.06 -5.47 5.61
N ILE A 233 -0.43 -5.03 6.77
CA ILE A 233 -0.76 -5.90 7.90
C ILE A 233 -2.25 -5.82 8.22
N PRO A 234 -2.90 -6.92 8.58
CA PRO A 234 -4.32 -6.91 8.93
C PRO A 234 -4.58 -6.08 10.19
N PRO A 235 -5.82 -5.59 10.37
CA PRO A 235 -6.25 -5.02 11.65
C PRO A 235 -5.97 -5.99 12.80
N ARG A 236 -5.60 -5.46 13.97
CA ARG A 236 -5.28 -6.19 15.21
C ARG A 236 -3.91 -6.91 15.22
N VAL A 237 -3.11 -6.82 14.17
CA VAL A 237 -1.69 -7.21 14.26
C VAL A 237 -0.95 -6.13 15.05
N ASP A 238 -0.11 -6.56 15.98
CA ASP A 238 0.84 -5.65 16.64
C ASP A 238 1.96 -5.27 15.66
N PRO A 239 2.03 -4.01 15.19
CA PRO A 239 3.00 -3.60 14.19
C PRO A 239 4.45 -3.71 14.69
N GLN A 240 4.69 -3.53 15.99
CA GLN A 240 6.04 -3.62 16.57
C GLN A 240 6.51 -5.06 16.64
N ALA A 241 5.63 -5.99 17.04
CA ALA A 241 5.93 -7.42 17.04
C ALA A 241 6.20 -7.94 15.63
N ALA A 242 5.35 -7.58 14.66
CA ALA A 242 5.52 -7.95 13.26
C ALA A 242 6.84 -7.42 12.67
N LEU A 243 7.14 -6.14 12.89
CA LEU A 243 8.40 -5.54 12.42
C LEU A 243 9.62 -6.22 13.04
N LYS A 244 9.60 -6.47 14.34
CA LYS A 244 10.68 -7.15 15.05
C LYS A 244 10.91 -8.56 14.49
N ALA A 245 9.85 -9.32 14.23
CA ALA A 245 9.96 -10.66 13.65
C ALA A 245 10.56 -10.61 12.24
N ALA A 246 10.11 -9.66 11.38
CA ALA A 246 10.65 -9.50 10.04
C ALA A 246 12.14 -9.14 10.05
N VAL A 247 12.55 -8.20 10.91
CA VAL A 247 13.96 -7.82 11.06
C VAL A 247 14.80 -9.01 11.55
N ALA A 248 14.33 -9.76 12.54
CA ALA A 248 15.02 -10.95 13.03
C ALA A 248 15.19 -12.00 11.92
N ALA A 249 14.16 -12.28 11.15
CA ALA A 249 14.19 -13.25 10.06
C ALA A 249 15.27 -12.93 9.00
N VAL A 250 15.55 -11.65 8.74
CA VAL A 250 16.54 -11.25 7.73
C VAL A 250 17.93 -10.95 8.29
N THR A 251 18.09 -10.79 9.60
CA THR A 251 19.38 -10.49 10.23
C THR A 251 20.02 -11.69 10.90
N GLU A 252 19.27 -12.73 11.22
CA GLU A 252 19.79 -13.96 11.81
C GLU A 252 20.27 -14.96 10.76
N ASN A 253 21.38 -15.65 11.03
CA ASN A 253 21.93 -16.70 10.15
C ASN A 253 21.98 -16.28 8.67
N VAL A 254 22.57 -15.13 8.41
CA VAL A 254 22.65 -14.55 7.07
C VAL A 254 23.49 -15.44 6.15
N PRO A 255 23.02 -15.78 4.93
CA PRO A 255 23.75 -16.57 3.96
C PRO A 255 25.14 -15.96 3.66
N SER A 256 26.16 -16.83 3.55
CA SER A 256 27.57 -16.43 3.32
C SER A 256 28.11 -15.41 4.33
N HIS A 257 27.51 -15.28 5.50
CA HIS A 257 27.85 -14.27 6.51
C HIS A 257 27.92 -12.83 5.93
N ALA A 258 27.10 -12.52 4.93
CA ALA A 258 27.03 -11.20 4.36
C ALA A 258 26.59 -10.17 5.43
N ARG A 259 27.07 -8.94 5.28
CA ARG A 259 26.64 -7.87 6.18
C ARG A 259 25.23 -7.41 5.82
N VAL A 260 24.34 -7.40 6.80
CA VAL A 260 22.96 -6.90 6.68
C VAL A 260 22.76 -5.69 7.59
N THR A 261 22.12 -4.66 7.03
CA THR A 261 21.74 -3.44 7.75
C THR A 261 20.37 -2.95 7.30
#